data_bd6415b0276b3c10ccc32f9ee9dc9889
#
_entry.id   bd6415b0276b3c10ccc32f9ee9dc9889
#
_cell.length_a   1.000
_cell.length_b   1.000
_cell.length_c   1.000
_cell.angle_alpha   90.00
_cell.angle_beta   90.00
_cell.angle_gamma   90.00
#
_symmetry.space_group_name_H-M   'P 1'
#
loop_
_entity.id
_entity.type
_entity.pdbx_description
1 polymer ?
#
loop_
_entity_poly.entity_id
_entity_poly.type
_entity_poly.pdbx_seq_one_letter_code
_entity_poly.pdbx_strand_id
1 'polypeptide(L)'
;MKNKSSSKGVSYRCLLYCIAILLLVMIPLKSFSQSTGELTTDSLVKMGFENVRWTDTPEERVYVVENSAYKIQALGIRKAVDIIQSMGLPKDKSCKLIVTNYNIPQVSLTYQPLAGDTTVVNGEDWKVSYDIGDSWNKVKKEKKKNSSLFKV
;
A
#
# COMPACT_ATOMS: atom_id res chain seq x y z
N MET A 1 11.39 34.86 69.26
CA MET A 1 12.05 34.17 68.11
C MET A 1 11.04 34.05 67.01
N LYS A 2 11.19 34.76 65.88
CA LYS A 2 10.29 34.75 64.73
C LYS A 2 10.89 33.84 63.67
N ASN A 3 10.26 32.69 63.39
CA ASN A 3 10.62 31.83 62.26
C ASN A 3 10.07 32.43 60.95
N LYS A 4 10.97 32.82 60.09
CA LYS A 4 10.66 33.33 58.75
C LYS A 4 10.57 32.15 57.77
N SER A 5 9.36 31.73 57.48
CA SER A 5 9.09 30.73 56.41
C SER A 5 9.43 31.37 55.06
N SER A 6 10.49 30.90 54.45
CA SER A 6 10.89 31.26 53.06
C SER A 6 10.10 30.42 52.10
N SER A 7 9.00 30.90 51.57
CA SER A 7 8.31 30.29 50.43
C SER A 7 9.15 30.55 49.17
N LYS A 8 9.83 29.52 48.70
CA LYS A 8 10.52 29.52 47.39
C LYS A 8 9.44 29.56 46.30
N GLY A 9 9.17 30.75 45.76
CA GLY A 9 8.33 30.90 44.58
C GLY A 9 8.96 30.14 43.42
N VAL A 10 8.30 29.08 42.99
CA VAL A 10 8.64 28.42 41.74
C VAL A 10 8.48 29.44 40.62
N SER A 11 9.59 29.78 39.96
CA SER A 11 9.61 30.79 38.91
C SER A 11 8.61 30.40 37.80
N TYR A 12 7.62 31.22 37.54
CA TYR A 12 6.63 31.01 36.45
C TYR A 12 7.29 30.71 35.09
N ARG A 13 8.52 31.17 34.93
CA ARG A 13 9.33 30.83 33.73
C ARG A 13 9.63 29.37 33.63
N CYS A 14 9.99 28.67 34.72
CA CYS A 14 10.21 27.23 34.71
C CYS A 14 8.91 26.46 34.40
N LEU A 15 7.77 26.93 34.96
CA LEU A 15 6.46 26.31 34.69
C LEU A 15 6.08 26.45 33.21
N LEU A 16 6.27 27.65 32.61
CA LEU A 16 6.03 27.89 31.19
C LEU A 16 6.93 27.03 30.29
N TYR A 17 8.21 26.82 30.62
CA TYR A 17 9.11 25.96 29.87
C TYR A 17 8.68 24.49 29.96
N CYS A 18 8.25 24.01 31.13
CA CYS A 18 7.75 22.67 31.29
C CYS A 18 6.46 22.42 30.48
N ILE A 19 5.55 23.38 30.44
CA ILE A 19 4.31 23.30 29.65
C ILE A 19 4.63 23.33 28.15
N ALA A 20 5.56 24.17 27.71
CA ALA A 20 5.98 24.24 26.32
C ALA A 20 6.64 22.93 25.85
N ILE A 21 7.47 22.30 26.68
CA ILE A 21 8.09 21.00 26.39
C ILE A 21 7.02 19.90 26.38
N LEU A 22 6.06 19.91 27.29
CA LEU A 22 4.98 18.94 27.33
C LEU A 22 4.07 19.03 26.09
N LEU A 23 3.79 20.25 25.62
CA LEU A 23 3.05 20.49 24.38
C LEU A 23 3.81 20.04 23.14
N LEU A 24 5.14 20.15 23.13
CA LEU A 24 5.99 19.69 22.02
C LEU A 24 6.01 18.15 21.91
N VAL A 25 5.94 17.44 23.04
CA VAL A 25 5.91 15.96 23.10
C VAL A 25 4.51 15.42 22.69
N MET A 26 3.47 16.24 22.78
CA MET A 26 2.10 15.87 22.37
C MET A 26 1.81 16.09 20.88
N ILE A 27 2.79 16.56 20.09
CA ILE A 27 2.64 16.54 18.63
C ILE A 27 2.61 15.08 18.23
N PRO A 28 1.47 14.52 17.76
CA PRO A 28 1.46 13.16 17.25
C PRO A 28 2.42 13.13 16.06
N LEU A 29 3.56 12.48 16.24
CA LEU A 29 4.35 12.00 15.11
C LEU A 29 3.36 11.17 14.30
N LYS A 30 2.77 11.77 13.27
CA LYS A 30 2.07 10.99 12.24
C LYS A 30 3.14 10.07 11.70
N SER A 31 3.22 8.86 12.26
CA SER A 31 3.93 7.75 11.65
C SER A 31 3.39 7.67 10.22
N PHE A 32 4.22 8.05 9.27
CA PHE A 32 3.92 7.89 7.86
C PHE A 32 4.06 6.40 7.59
N SER A 33 3.10 5.62 8.11
CA SER A 33 3.00 4.19 7.84
C SER A 33 2.55 4.07 6.39
N GLN A 34 3.51 3.80 5.51
CA GLN A 34 3.21 3.44 4.14
C GLN A 34 2.26 2.24 4.15
N SER A 35 1.15 2.35 3.44
CA SER A 35 0.21 1.22 3.35
C SER A 35 0.86 0.05 2.61
N THR A 36 0.45 -1.18 2.93
CA THR A 36 0.92 -2.39 2.24
C THR A 36 0.78 -2.25 0.72
N GLY A 37 -0.31 -1.65 0.24
CA GLY A 37 -0.54 -1.41 -1.18
C GLY A 37 0.49 -0.50 -1.81
N GLU A 38 0.93 0.53 -1.09
CA GLU A 38 1.96 1.45 -1.56
C GLU A 38 3.33 0.79 -1.64
N LEU A 39 3.72 0.03 -0.61
CA LEU A 39 4.96 -0.75 -0.59
C LEU A 39 4.99 -1.80 -1.72
N THR A 40 3.85 -2.46 -1.96
CA THR A 40 3.70 -3.43 -3.05
C THR A 40 3.92 -2.76 -4.40
N THR A 41 3.28 -1.60 -4.64
CA THR A 41 3.46 -0.89 -5.92
C THR A 41 4.87 -0.38 -6.13
N ASP A 42 5.57 0.06 -5.08
CA ASP A 42 6.98 0.44 -5.15
C ASP A 42 7.87 -0.76 -5.51
N SER A 43 7.58 -1.93 -4.98
CA SER A 43 8.29 -3.17 -5.30
C SER A 43 8.04 -3.60 -6.74
N LEU A 44 6.81 -3.50 -7.24
CA LEU A 44 6.48 -3.77 -8.64
C LEU A 44 7.24 -2.83 -9.59
N VAL A 45 7.30 -1.53 -9.28
CA VAL A 45 8.07 -0.54 -10.07
C VAL A 45 9.55 -0.89 -10.07
N LYS A 46 10.13 -1.26 -8.93
CA LYS A 46 11.55 -1.67 -8.83
C LYS A 46 11.87 -2.89 -9.68
N MET A 47 10.92 -3.78 -9.87
CA MET A 47 11.06 -4.97 -10.73
C MET A 47 10.84 -4.69 -12.21
N GLY A 48 10.58 -3.42 -12.59
CA GLY A 48 10.48 -2.98 -13.97
C GLY A 48 9.07 -3.00 -14.55
N PHE A 49 8.03 -3.23 -13.75
CA PHE A 49 6.66 -3.06 -14.22
C PHE A 49 6.34 -1.59 -14.44
N GLU A 50 5.55 -1.30 -15.47
CA GLU A 50 5.13 0.04 -15.84
C GLU A 50 3.63 0.26 -15.58
N ASN A 51 3.20 1.52 -15.65
CA ASN A 51 1.81 1.92 -15.45
C ASN A 51 1.21 1.40 -14.13
N VAL A 52 2.06 1.17 -13.11
CA VAL A 52 1.67 0.59 -11.83
C VAL A 52 0.77 1.55 -11.09
N ARG A 53 -0.37 1.04 -10.63
CA ARG A 53 -1.33 1.74 -9.78
C ARG A 53 -2.08 0.75 -8.90
N TRP A 54 -2.77 1.25 -7.89
CA TRP A 54 -3.54 0.43 -6.99
C TRP A 54 -4.69 1.21 -6.39
N THR A 55 -5.67 0.48 -5.88
CA THR A 55 -6.74 1.03 -5.05
C THR A 55 -7.14 0.01 -3.99
N ASP A 56 -7.68 0.48 -2.88
CA ASP A 56 -8.12 -0.34 -1.77
C ASP A 56 -9.55 0.07 -1.38
N THR A 57 -10.49 -0.83 -1.59
CA THR A 57 -11.88 -0.66 -1.20
C THR A 57 -12.25 -1.64 -0.09
N PRO A 58 -13.41 -1.51 0.56
CA PRO A 58 -13.86 -2.50 1.54
C PRO A 58 -13.96 -3.92 0.97
N GLU A 59 -14.30 -4.07 -0.32
CA GLU A 59 -14.56 -5.37 -0.94
C GLU A 59 -13.32 -5.99 -1.59
N GLU A 60 -12.44 -5.15 -2.13
CA GLU A 60 -11.29 -5.63 -2.90
C GLU A 60 -10.10 -4.68 -2.85
N ARG A 61 -8.89 -5.26 -2.93
CA ARG A 61 -7.65 -4.54 -3.25
C ARG A 61 -7.26 -4.85 -4.68
N VAL A 62 -7.07 -3.82 -5.49
CA VAL A 62 -6.77 -3.98 -6.91
C VAL A 62 -5.39 -3.40 -7.22
N TYR A 63 -4.57 -4.18 -7.88
CA TYR A 63 -3.30 -3.76 -8.46
C TYR A 63 -3.39 -3.78 -9.98
N VAL A 64 -2.73 -2.83 -10.64
CA VAL A 64 -2.59 -2.80 -12.08
C VAL A 64 -1.11 -2.76 -12.42
N VAL A 65 -0.72 -3.56 -13.38
CA VAL A 65 0.65 -3.60 -13.91
C VAL A 65 0.65 -3.68 -15.44
N GLU A 66 1.68 -3.15 -16.04
CA GLU A 66 2.04 -3.41 -17.43
C GLU A 66 3.41 -4.06 -17.47
N ASN A 67 3.50 -5.21 -18.16
CA ASN A 67 4.74 -5.96 -18.23
C ASN A 67 5.59 -5.45 -19.39
N SER A 68 6.58 -4.63 -19.09
CA SER A 68 7.62 -4.19 -20.03
C SER A 68 8.98 -4.84 -19.78
N ALA A 69 9.17 -5.43 -18.59
CA ALA A 69 10.45 -5.96 -18.16
C ALA A 69 10.72 -7.42 -18.65
N TYR A 70 9.66 -8.18 -18.86
CA TYR A 70 9.78 -9.62 -19.16
C TYR A 70 9.28 -9.93 -20.56
N LYS A 71 10.13 -10.57 -21.40
CA LYS A 71 9.76 -10.99 -22.77
C LYS A 71 8.58 -11.97 -22.77
N ILE A 72 8.50 -12.84 -21.76
CA ILE A 72 7.44 -13.83 -21.62
C ILE A 72 6.38 -13.27 -20.69
N GLN A 73 5.18 -13.05 -21.20
CA GLN A 73 4.08 -12.45 -20.44
C GLN A 73 3.72 -13.26 -19.18
N ALA A 74 3.64 -14.56 -19.29
CA ALA A 74 3.34 -15.45 -18.17
C ALA A 74 4.38 -15.34 -17.03
N LEU A 75 5.66 -15.15 -17.38
CA LEU A 75 6.72 -14.96 -16.38
C LEU A 75 6.55 -13.62 -15.66
N GLY A 76 6.24 -12.56 -16.39
CA GLY A 76 5.96 -11.27 -15.80
C GLY A 76 4.77 -11.31 -14.84
N ILE A 77 3.66 -11.94 -15.26
CA ILE A 77 2.48 -12.13 -14.43
C ILE A 77 2.83 -12.88 -13.14
N ARG A 78 3.55 -14.02 -13.25
CA ARG A 78 3.97 -14.79 -12.08
C ARG A 78 4.82 -13.96 -11.13
N LYS A 79 5.77 -13.18 -11.63
CA LYS A 79 6.61 -12.30 -10.82
C LYS A 79 5.79 -11.21 -10.10
N ALA A 80 4.79 -10.64 -10.77
CA ALA A 80 3.90 -9.68 -10.13
C ALA A 80 3.08 -10.33 -9.00
N VAL A 81 2.56 -11.54 -9.22
CA VAL A 81 1.85 -12.32 -8.19
C VAL A 81 2.78 -12.62 -7.01
N ASP A 82 3.99 -13.12 -7.26
CA ASP A 82 4.98 -13.43 -6.21
C ASP A 82 5.27 -12.19 -5.33
N ILE A 83 5.40 -11.02 -5.94
CA ILE A 83 5.62 -9.75 -5.21
C ILE A 83 4.41 -9.42 -4.34
N ILE A 84 3.20 -9.45 -4.90
CA ILE A 84 1.97 -9.13 -4.17
C ILE A 84 1.80 -10.08 -2.98
N GLN A 85 2.04 -11.36 -3.16
CA GLN A 85 1.97 -12.37 -2.09
C GLN A 85 3.01 -12.12 -1.00
N SER A 86 4.26 -11.84 -1.38
CA SER A 86 5.34 -11.59 -0.43
C SER A 86 5.13 -10.33 0.43
N MET A 87 4.44 -9.32 -0.12
CA MET A 87 4.10 -8.09 0.60
C MET A 87 2.88 -8.23 1.51
N GLY A 88 2.12 -9.29 1.37
CA GLY A 88 0.94 -9.62 2.18
C GLY A 88 -0.39 -9.37 1.47
N LEU A 89 -1.14 -10.45 1.34
CA LEU A 89 -2.50 -10.42 0.82
C LEU A 89 -3.49 -9.96 1.90
N PRO A 90 -4.56 -9.26 1.53
CA PRO A 90 -5.63 -8.95 2.46
C PRO A 90 -6.31 -10.24 2.95
N LYS A 91 -6.70 -10.26 4.22
CA LYS A 91 -7.34 -11.43 4.85
C LYS A 91 -8.86 -11.37 4.83
N ASP A 92 -9.40 -10.18 4.67
CA ASP A 92 -10.81 -9.84 4.82
C ASP A 92 -11.52 -9.50 3.50
N LYS A 93 -10.77 -9.44 2.42
CA LYS A 93 -11.29 -9.05 1.10
C LYS A 93 -10.49 -9.68 -0.04
N SER A 94 -11.06 -9.64 -1.24
CA SER A 94 -10.35 -10.16 -2.42
C SER A 94 -9.15 -9.28 -2.80
N CYS A 95 -8.17 -9.91 -3.44
CA CYS A 95 -7.05 -9.21 -4.08
C CYS A 95 -7.07 -9.49 -5.58
N LYS A 96 -7.03 -8.45 -6.39
CA LYS A 96 -7.07 -8.57 -7.84
C LYS A 96 -5.83 -7.93 -8.47
N LEU A 97 -5.22 -8.63 -9.40
CA LEU A 97 -4.17 -8.11 -10.28
C LEU A 97 -4.74 -7.96 -11.68
N ILE A 98 -4.74 -6.76 -12.24
CA ILE A 98 -5.11 -6.48 -13.62
C ILE A 98 -3.82 -6.23 -14.43
N VAL A 99 -3.64 -7.03 -15.47
CA VAL A 99 -2.50 -6.88 -16.37
C VAL A 99 -2.95 -6.08 -17.60
N THR A 100 -2.22 -5.03 -17.90
CA THR A 100 -2.51 -4.16 -19.04
C THR A 100 -1.46 -4.31 -20.14
N ASN A 101 -1.86 -3.96 -21.36
CA ASN A 101 -0.97 -3.75 -22.48
C ASN A 101 -1.39 -2.44 -23.16
N TYR A 102 -0.45 -1.50 -23.32
CA TYR A 102 -0.73 -0.12 -23.76
C TYR A 102 -1.88 0.53 -22.96
N ASN A 103 -1.87 0.28 -21.63
CA ASN A 103 -2.90 0.77 -20.71
C ASN A 103 -4.32 0.22 -20.96
N ILE A 104 -4.45 -0.82 -21.80
CA ILE A 104 -5.70 -1.54 -22.05
C ILE A 104 -5.68 -2.83 -21.24
N PRO A 105 -6.66 -3.09 -20.37
CA PRO A 105 -6.71 -4.31 -19.57
C PRO A 105 -6.85 -5.55 -20.46
N GLN A 106 -6.06 -6.58 -20.20
CA GLN A 106 -6.01 -7.80 -20.99
C GLN A 106 -6.54 -8.99 -20.20
N VAL A 107 -6.13 -9.11 -18.94
CA VAL A 107 -6.45 -10.24 -18.08
C VAL A 107 -6.46 -9.78 -16.64
N SER A 108 -7.30 -10.41 -15.82
CA SER A 108 -7.29 -10.26 -14.37
C SER A 108 -7.00 -11.58 -13.68
N LEU A 109 -6.28 -11.50 -12.56
CA LEU A 109 -6.07 -12.59 -11.64
C LEU A 109 -6.71 -12.20 -10.32
N THR A 110 -7.50 -13.07 -9.74
CA THR A 110 -8.21 -12.79 -8.49
C THR A 110 -7.87 -13.85 -7.45
N TYR A 111 -7.38 -13.41 -6.32
CA TYR A 111 -7.25 -14.17 -5.09
C TYR A 111 -8.46 -13.89 -4.18
N GLN A 112 -9.06 -14.93 -3.64
CA GLN A 112 -10.12 -14.84 -2.64
C GLN A 112 -9.65 -15.56 -1.38
N PRO A 113 -9.55 -14.87 -0.23
CA PRO A 113 -9.20 -15.53 1.02
C PRO A 113 -10.32 -16.51 1.39
N LEU A 114 -9.94 -17.75 1.71
CA LEU A 114 -10.87 -18.73 2.27
C LEU A 114 -11.07 -18.40 3.75
N ALA A 115 -12.32 -18.34 4.18
CA ALA A 115 -12.64 -18.07 5.59
C ALA A 115 -12.03 -19.19 6.47
N GLY A 116 -11.10 -18.81 7.35
CA GLY A 116 -10.47 -19.70 8.33
C GLY A 116 -9.16 -20.36 7.90
N ASP A 117 -8.65 -20.10 6.71
CA ASP A 117 -7.39 -20.67 6.25
C ASP A 117 -6.19 -19.76 6.57
N THR A 118 -5.26 -20.28 7.38
CA THR A 118 -3.97 -19.66 7.72
C THR A 118 -2.81 -20.24 6.90
N THR A 119 -3.11 -21.05 5.89
CA THR A 119 -2.11 -21.74 5.09
C THR A 119 -1.35 -20.78 4.17
N VAL A 120 -0.12 -21.16 3.84
CA VAL A 120 0.73 -20.43 2.89
C VAL A 120 0.06 -20.44 1.52
N VAL A 121 -0.29 -19.27 1.02
CA VAL A 121 -0.91 -19.08 -0.28
C VAL A 121 0.11 -19.44 -1.37
N ASN A 122 -0.19 -20.43 -2.16
CA ASN A 122 0.58 -20.77 -3.36
C ASN A 122 0.02 -20.02 -4.57
N GLY A 123 0.85 -19.80 -5.61
CA GLY A 123 0.42 -19.10 -6.83
C GLY A 123 -0.77 -19.76 -7.57
N GLU A 124 -1.13 -21.00 -7.19
CA GLU A 124 -2.26 -21.76 -7.72
C GLU A 124 -3.63 -21.25 -7.23
N ASP A 125 -3.65 -20.48 -6.13
CA ASP A 125 -4.90 -19.96 -5.54
C ASP A 125 -5.48 -18.75 -6.30
N TRP A 126 -4.79 -18.30 -7.34
CA TRP A 126 -5.23 -17.19 -8.18
C TRP A 126 -6.05 -17.67 -9.37
N LYS A 127 -7.28 -17.18 -9.46
CA LYS A 127 -8.16 -17.45 -10.60
C LYS A 127 -7.91 -16.46 -11.71
N VAL A 128 -7.56 -16.95 -12.89
CA VAL A 128 -7.37 -16.13 -14.10
C VAL A 128 -8.72 -15.90 -14.78
N SER A 129 -9.00 -14.68 -15.20
CA SER A 129 -10.19 -14.30 -15.95
C SER A 129 -9.86 -13.24 -17.00
N TYR A 130 -10.51 -13.34 -18.15
CA TYR A 130 -10.52 -12.29 -19.17
C TYR A 130 -11.60 -11.23 -18.91
N ASP A 131 -12.55 -11.54 -18.03
CA ASP A 131 -13.51 -10.56 -17.53
C ASP A 131 -12.87 -9.72 -16.43
N ILE A 132 -12.68 -8.45 -16.71
CA ILE A 132 -12.07 -7.49 -15.80
C ILE A 132 -13.09 -6.95 -14.79
N GLY A 133 -14.37 -6.95 -15.16
CA GLY A 133 -15.46 -6.41 -14.36
C GLY A 133 -15.30 -4.93 -14.02
N ASP A 134 -15.99 -4.49 -12.96
CA ASP A 134 -15.96 -3.09 -12.52
C ASP A 134 -14.67 -2.65 -11.83
N SER A 135 -13.80 -3.59 -11.49
CA SER A 135 -12.53 -3.29 -10.79
C SER A 135 -11.65 -2.32 -11.58
N TRP A 136 -11.66 -2.41 -12.91
CA TRP A 136 -10.96 -1.47 -13.77
C TRP A 136 -11.50 -0.04 -13.63
N ASN A 137 -12.80 0.13 -13.56
CA ASN A 137 -13.43 1.45 -13.42
C ASN A 137 -13.04 2.15 -12.11
N LYS A 138 -12.83 1.36 -11.05
CA LYS A 138 -12.38 1.85 -9.74
C LYS A 138 -10.92 2.32 -9.79
N VAL A 139 -10.02 1.56 -10.44
CA VAL A 139 -8.57 1.79 -10.39
C VAL A 139 -8.02 2.63 -11.55
N LYS A 140 -8.71 2.73 -12.69
CA LYS A 140 -8.20 3.44 -13.89
C LYS A 140 -7.93 4.94 -13.67
N LYS A 141 -8.61 5.55 -12.69
CA LYS A 141 -8.46 6.97 -12.33
C LYS A 141 -7.34 7.22 -11.33
N GLU A 142 -6.83 6.17 -10.70
CA GLU A 142 -5.76 6.30 -9.72
C GLU A 142 -4.45 6.75 -10.37
N LYS A 143 -3.67 7.50 -9.61
CA LYS A 143 -2.37 7.99 -10.06
C LYS A 143 -1.41 6.83 -10.30
N LYS A 144 -0.79 6.81 -11.47
CA LYS A 144 0.28 5.86 -11.78
C LYS A 144 1.55 6.21 -10.99
N LYS A 145 2.18 5.21 -10.38
CA LYS A 145 3.51 5.37 -9.73
C LYS A 145 4.59 5.71 -10.76
N ASN A 146 4.52 5.07 -11.91
CA ASN A 146 5.36 5.33 -13.07
C ASN A 146 4.51 5.28 -14.33
N SER A 147 4.98 5.90 -15.39
CA SER A 147 4.36 5.79 -16.70
C SER A 147 5.33 5.14 -17.68
N SER A 148 4.79 4.43 -18.67
CA SER A 148 5.57 3.94 -19.80
C SER A 148 6.41 5.07 -20.39
N LEU A 149 7.69 4.79 -20.66
CA LEU A 149 8.60 5.74 -21.31
C LEU A 149 8.20 6.06 -22.76
N PHE A 150 7.40 5.20 -23.36
CA PHE A 150 6.87 5.39 -24.70
C PHE A 150 5.52 6.11 -24.64
N LYS A 151 5.57 7.44 -24.65
CA LYS A 151 4.41 8.24 -25.08
C LYS A 151 4.36 8.16 -26.59
N VAL A 152 3.36 7.47 -27.12
CA VAL A 152 2.96 7.59 -28.51
C VAL A 152 2.28 8.91 -28.70
#